data_d0907ba93bed13fbe7a03cb2456abd06
#
_entry.id   d0907ba93bed13fbe7a03cb2456abd06
#
_cell.length_a   1.000
_cell.length_b   1.000
_cell.length_c   1.000
_cell.angle_alpha   90.00
_cell.angle_beta   90.00
_cell.angle_gamma   90.00
#
_symmetry.space_group_name_H-M   'P 1'
#
loop_
_entity.id
_entity.type
_entity.pdbx_description
1 polymer ?
#
loop_
_entity_poly.entity_id
_entity_poly.type
_entity_poly.pdbx_seq_one_letter_code
_entity_poly.pdbx_strand_id
1 'polypeptide(L)'
;MSASATSPLTVSHTCTGSNRILLVGVESGSGGDTVTGVTYNGVAMTQIAKKLLSPNYVYLYYLLAPATGANNVSISFSDATNHRGTAVSYTGANQSGQPDASATASGTGDTETGTVTVVATGSWLAMQTANDSAEPTAGAGTVRRGTSSGGGFGFFDSNSAPGTGSQSIVG
;
A
#
# COMPACT_ATOMS: atom_id res chain seq x y z
N MET A 1 10.55 -1.22 4.65
CA MET A 1 10.37 -0.11 3.69
C MET A 1 11.71 0.21 3.06
N SER A 2 11.72 0.65 1.81
CA SER A 2 12.93 1.04 1.09
C SER A 2 12.66 2.28 0.23
N ALA A 3 13.69 3.07 0.00
CA ALA A 3 13.68 4.19 -0.95
C ALA A 3 14.92 4.09 -1.84
N SER A 4 14.79 4.40 -3.13
CA SER A 4 15.88 4.31 -4.10
C SER A 4 15.62 5.21 -5.31
N ALA A 5 16.70 5.71 -5.90
CA ALA A 5 16.70 6.37 -7.21
C ALA A 5 17.04 5.40 -8.36
N THR A 6 17.13 4.10 -8.08
CA THR A 6 17.45 3.08 -9.10
C THR A 6 16.28 2.12 -9.26
N SER A 7 16.05 1.69 -10.50
CA SER A 7 15.07 0.64 -10.83
C SER A 7 15.81 -0.70 -11.04
N PRO A 8 15.32 -1.82 -10.47
CA PRO A 8 14.17 -1.90 -9.57
C PRO A 8 14.50 -1.49 -8.14
N LEU A 9 13.51 -0.90 -7.45
CA LEU A 9 13.52 -0.77 -5.99
C LEU A 9 13.19 -2.12 -5.37
N THR A 10 14.03 -2.58 -4.42
CA THR A 10 13.86 -3.87 -3.76
C THR A 10 13.50 -3.69 -2.29
N VAL A 11 12.41 -4.35 -1.87
CA VAL A 11 11.96 -4.40 -0.47
C VAL A 11 11.95 -5.87 -0.03
N SER A 12 12.79 -6.23 0.93
CA SER A 12 12.74 -7.58 1.52
C SER A 12 11.52 -7.69 2.44
N HIS A 13 10.74 -8.77 2.30
CA HIS A 13 9.57 -9.05 3.12
C HIS A 13 9.43 -10.54 3.41
N THR A 14 8.99 -10.87 4.63
CA THR A 14 8.78 -12.26 5.05
C THR A 14 7.28 -12.52 5.21
N CYS A 15 6.74 -13.41 4.38
CA CYS A 15 5.36 -13.90 4.52
C CYS A 15 5.33 -15.21 5.32
N THR A 16 4.42 -15.30 6.28
CA THR A 16 4.23 -16.50 7.14
C THR A 16 2.76 -16.88 7.24
N GLY A 17 2.48 -18.05 7.80
CA GLY A 17 1.12 -18.54 8.05
C GLY A 17 0.39 -19.05 6.80
N SER A 18 -0.95 -19.12 6.88
CA SER A 18 -1.83 -19.62 5.81
C SER A 18 -2.83 -18.55 5.37
N ASN A 19 -3.46 -18.76 4.20
CA ASN A 19 -4.42 -17.82 3.62
C ASN A 19 -3.87 -16.41 3.61
N ARG A 20 -2.70 -16.26 2.98
CA ARG A 20 -1.93 -15.01 2.98
C ARG A 20 -2.40 -14.05 1.91
N ILE A 21 -2.33 -12.76 2.23
CA ILE A 21 -2.35 -11.65 1.26
C ILE A 21 -1.14 -10.76 1.54
N LEU A 22 -0.45 -10.36 0.49
CA LEU A 22 0.60 -9.35 0.55
C LEU A 22 0.07 -8.08 -0.12
N LEU A 23 0.21 -6.95 0.56
CA LEU A 23 -0.06 -5.62 0.04
C LEU A 23 1.26 -4.86 -0.13
N VAL A 24 1.38 -4.14 -1.22
CA VAL A 24 2.55 -3.30 -1.51
C VAL A 24 2.07 -1.90 -1.87
N GLY A 25 2.46 -0.94 -1.05
CA GLY A 25 2.29 0.48 -1.33
C GLY A 25 3.53 1.02 -2.03
N VAL A 26 3.35 1.86 -3.04
CA VAL A 26 4.42 2.49 -3.81
C VAL A 26 4.14 3.98 -3.96
N GLU A 27 5.19 4.81 -3.84
CA GLU A 27 5.19 6.20 -4.25
C GLU A 27 6.22 6.39 -5.37
N SER A 28 5.78 7.02 -6.45
CA SER A 28 6.65 7.52 -7.52
C SER A 28 6.97 8.98 -7.25
N GLY A 29 8.23 9.29 -6.99
CA GLY A 29 8.69 10.64 -6.64
C GLY A 29 9.01 11.55 -7.84
N SER A 30 8.61 11.19 -9.05
CA SER A 30 9.03 11.87 -10.30
C SER A 30 8.00 12.81 -10.90
N GLY A 31 6.84 12.93 -10.29
CA GLY A 31 5.71 13.64 -10.91
C GLY A 31 5.06 12.89 -12.07
N GLY A 32 5.48 11.65 -12.34
CA GLY A 32 4.99 10.82 -13.44
C GLY A 32 4.42 9.47 -13.00
N ASP A 33 3.59 8.88 -13.86
CA ASP A 33 3.11 7.49 -13.73
C ASP A 33 4.22 6.54 -14.22
N THR A 34 5.19 6.27 -13.37
CA THR A 34 6.44 5.60 -13.76
C THR A 34 6.57 4.15 -13.31
N VAL A 35 5.66 3.63 -12.48
CA VAL A 35 5.67 2.22 -12.08
C VAL A 35 5.30 1.33 -13.27
N THR A 36 6.24 0.49 -13.71
CA THR A 36 6.06 -0.42 -14.84
C THR A 36 5.74 -1.85 -14.42
N GLY A 37 5.99 -2.21 -13.17
CA GLY A 37 5.62 -3.51 -12.63
C GLY A 37 6.02 -3.70 -11.18
N VAL A 38 5.26 -4.54 -10.48
CA VAL A 38 5.56 -4.96 -9.10
C VAL A 38 5.50 -6.48 -9.05
N THR A 39 6.52 -7.11 -8.49
CA THR A 39 6.58 -8.55 -8.30
C THR A 39 6.96 -8.92 -6.87
N TYR A 40 6.56 -10.08 -6.40
CA TYR A 40 7.06 -10.70 -5.17
C TYR A 40 7.55 -12.11 -5.49
N ASN A 41 8.80 -12.39 -5.16
CA ASN A 41 9.46 -13.65 -5.54
C ASN A 41 9.29 -14.00 -7.04
N GLY A 42 9.36 -12.98 -7.91
CA GLY A 42 9.17 -13.12 -9.35
C GLY A 42 7.71 -13.24 -9.83
N VAL A 43 6.73 -13.35 -8.93
CA VAL A 43 5.31 -13.40 -9.28
C VAL A 43 4.73 -11.99 -9.37
N ALA A 44 4.08 -11.68 -10.50
CA ALA A 44 3.47 -10.36 -10.72
C ALA A 44 2.34 -10.10 -9.73
N MET A 45 2.30 -8.89 -9.20
CA MET A 45 1.24 -8.41 -8.31
C MET A 45 0.16 -7.67 -9.09
N THR A 46 -1.07 -7.71 -8.59
CA THR A 46 -2.21 -7.02 -9.19
C THR A 46 -2.36 -5.62 -8.59
N GLN A 47 -2.48 -4.60 -9.44
CA GLN A 47 -2.75 -3.24 -8.99
C GLN A 47 -4.21 -3.12 -8.51
N ILE A 48 -4.40 -2.60 -7.29
CA ILE A 48 -5.71 -2.26 -6.73
C ILE A 48 -6.13 -0.87 -7.22
N ALA A 49 -5.25 0.10 -7.00
CA ALA A 49 -5.53 1.51 -7.29
C ALA A 49 -4.23 2.28 -7.55
N LYS A 50 -4.37 3.40 -8.24
CA LYS A 50 -3.35 4.45 -8.31
C LYS A 50 -4.01 5.83 -8.24
N LYS A 51 -3.31 6.81 -7.68
CA LYS A 51 -3.77 8.19 -7.56
C LYS A 51 -2.62 9.15 -7.76
N LEU A 52 -2.85 10.19 -8.55
CA LEU A 52 -1.97 11.35 -8.61
C LEU A 52 -2.25 12.23 -7.39
N LEU A 53 -1.21 12.43 -6.58
CA LEU A 53 -1.18 13.38 -5.47
C LEU A 53 -0.11 14.44 -5.79
N SER A 54 -0.38 15.26 -6.77
CA SER A 54 0.54 16.19 -7.42
C SER A 54 1.70 16.70 -6.54
N PRO A 55 2.98 16.46 -6.94
CA PRO A 55 3.38 15.89 -8.23
C PRO A 55 3.48 14.35 -8.24
N ASN A 56 3.38 13.68 -7.10
CA ASN A 56 3.71 12.26 -6.96
C ASN A 56 2.50 11.36 -7.28
N TYR A 57 2.79 10.13 -7.75
CA TYR A 57 1.78 9.09 -7.84
C TYR A 57 1.92 8.11 -6.68
N VAL A 58 0.77 7.65 -6.16
CA VAL A 58 0.67 6.59 -5.16
C VAL A 58 -0.05 5.40 -5.75
N TYR A 59 0.44 4.21 -5.46
CA TYR A 59 -0.09 2.94 -5.94
C TYR A 59 -0.28 1.97 -4.80
N LEU A 60 -1.27 1.10 -4.95
CA LEU A 60 -1.47 -0.04 -4.05
C LEU A 60 -1.62 -1.30 -4.89
N TYR A 61 -0.84 -2.33 -4.56
CA TYR A 61 -0.84 -3.64 -5.20
C TYR A 61 -1.14 -4.74 -4.19
N TYR A 62 -1.63 -5.88 -4.67
CA TYR A 62 -1.81 -7.07 -3.85
C TYR A 62 -1.36 -8.35 -4.56
N LEU A 63 -1.08 -9.37 -3.76
CA LEU A 63 -0.86 -10.74 -4.21
C LEU A 63 -1.51 -11.70 -3.20
N LEU A 64 -2.37 -12.61 -3.71
CA LEU A 64 -2.92 -13.71 -2.92
C LEU A 64 -1.95 -14.88 -2.86
N ALA A 65 -1.98 -15.62 -1.76
CA ALA A 65 -1.12 -16.76 -1.51
C ALA A 65 0.38 -16.48 -1.82
N PRO A 66 0.96 -15.32 -1.40
CA PRO A 66 2.37 -15.05 -1.64
C PRO A 66 3.24 -16.19 -1.08
N ALA A 67 4.39 -16.45 -1.72
CA ALA A 67 5.35 -17.44 -1.24
C ALA A 67 5.74 -17.19 0.22
N THR A 68 5.88 -18.25 1.01
CA THR A 68 6.35 -18.17 2.40
C THR A 68 7.85 -17.90 2.47
N GLY A 69 8.28 -17.43 3.64
CA GLY A 69 9.68 -17.12 3.90
C GLY A 69 10.08 -15.71 3.45
N ALA A 70 11.35 -15.43 3.57
CA ALA A 70 11.93 -14.14 3.17
C ALA A 70 12.13 -14.10 1.66
N ASN A 71 11.45 -13.18 0.99
CA ASN A 71 11.57 -12.95 -0.44
C ASN A 71 11.56 -11.44 -0.73
N ASN A 72 11.91 -11.07 -1.96
CA ASN A 72 11.95 -9.68 -2.37
C ASN A 72 10.68 -9.27 -3.12
N VAL A 73 10.12 -8.13 -2.72
CA VAL A 73 9.30 -7.29 -3.58
C VAL A 73 10.24 -6.55 -4.51
N SER A 74 10.00 -6.59 -5.80
CA SER A 74 10.75 -5.83 -6.81
C SER A 74 9.78 -4.88 -7.52
N ILE A 75 10.07 -3.58 -7.48
CA ILE A 75 9.24 -2.52 -8.06
C ILE A 75 10.06 -1.88 -9.18
N SER A 76 9.58 -2.03 -10.40
CA SER A 76 10.24 -1.48 -11.59
C SER A 76 9.64 -0.12 -11.97
N PHE A 77 10.51 0.79 -12.37
CA PHE A 77 10.16 2.16 -12.79
C PHE A 77 10.75 2.47 -14.17
N SER A 78 10.13 3.37 -14.89
CA SER A 78 10.62 3.88 -16.18
C SER A 78 11.58 5.07 -16.04
N ASP A 79 11.83 5.54 -14.82
CA ASP A 79 12.71 6.67 -14.52
C ASP A 79 13.66 6.34 -13.35
N ALA A 80 14.55 7.27 -13.01
CA ALA A 80 15.56 7.13 -11.96
C ALA A 80 15.44 8.26 -10.93
N THR A 81 14.25 8.42 -10.35
CA THR A 81 14.01 9.38 -9.27
C THR A 81 13.86 8.68 -7.91
N ASN A 82 13.66 9.44 -6.86
CA ASN A 82 13.42 8.86 -5.53
C ASN A 82 12.04 8.23 -5.46
N HIS A 83 12.01 6.91 -5.39
CA HIS A 83 10.80 6.11 -5.19
C HIS A 83 10.77 5.50 -3.80
N ARG A 84 9.59 5.24 -3.29
CA ARG A 84 9.38 4.59 -2.00
C ARG A 84 8.48 3.38 -2.15
N GLY A 85 8.76 2.34 -1.35
CA GLY A 85 7.96 1.12 -1.33
C GLY A 85 7.82 0.56 0.08
N THR A 86 6.65 0.05 0.40
CA THR A 86 6.38 -0.69 1.63
C THR A 86 5.65 -1.98 1.32
N ALA A 87 5.90 -3.01 2.14
CA ALA A 87 5.24 -4.30 2.03
C ALA A 87 4.66 -4.69 3.39
N VAL A 88 3.41 -5.13 3.39
CA VAL A 88 2.69 -5.61 4.58
C VAL A 88 1.92 -6.86 4.21
N SER A 89 2.00 -7.91 5.01
CA SER A 89 1.26 -9.16 4.76
C SER A 89 0.34 -9.50 5.92
N TYR A 90 -0.77 -10.13 5.58
CA TYR A 90 -1.77 -10.62 6.52
C TYR A 90 -2.04 -12.11 6.30
N THR A 91 -2.52 -12.78 7.34
CA THR A 91 -2.99 -14.18 7.31
C THR A 91 -4.50 -14.24 7.52
N GLY A 92 -5.12 -15.35 7.13
CA GLY A 92 -6.57 -15.52 7.25
C GLY A 92 -7.39 -14.74 6.22
N ALA A 93 -6.76 -14.18 5.19
CA ALA A 93 -7.46 -13.47 4.13
C ALA A 93 -8.18 -14.43 3.17
N ASN A 94 -9.35 -14.02 2.68
CA ASN A 94 -10.02 -14.75 1.59
C ASN A 94 -9.09 -14.82 0.37
N GLN A 95 -9.00 -16.00 -0.23
CA GLN A 95 -8.11 -16.25 -1.37
C GLN A 95 -8.79 -16.03 -2.72
N SER A 96 -9.97 -15.41 -2.74
CA SER A 96 -10.71 -15.00 -3.93
C SER A 96 -11.55 -13.75 -3.65
N GLY A 97 -11.94 -13.02 -4.69
CA GLY A 97 -12.78 -11.82 -4.56
C GLY A 97 -12.09 -10.62 -3.88
N GLN A 98 -10.75 -10.56 -3.94
CA GLN A 98 -10.00 -9.43 -3.41
C GLN A 98 -9.63 -8.42 -4.52
N PRO A 99 -9.60 -7.11 -4.23
CA PRO A 99 -10.15 -6.51 -3.00
C PRO A 99 -11.69 -6.54 -3.01
N ASP A 100 -12.30 -6.54 -1.83
CA ASP A 100 -13.75 -6.41 -1.64
C ASP A 100 -14.29 -5.10 -2.26
N ALA A 101 -13.57 -4.00 -1.98
CA ALA A 101 -13.80 -2.69 -2.57
C ALA A 101 -12.51 -1.88 -2.61
N SER A 102 -12.47 -0.83 -3.42
CA SER A 102 -11.37 0.11 -3.46
C SER A 102 -11.86 1.54 -3.73
N ALA A 103 -11.12 2.51 -3.21
CA ALA A 103 -11.37 3.92 -3.45
C ALA A 103 -10.04 4.70 -3.49
N THR A 104 -10.08 5.90 -4.05
CA THR A 104 -8.97 6.85 -4.00
C THR A 104 -9.47 8.19 -3.48
N ALA A 105 -8.66 8.85 -2.68
CA ALA A 105 -8.95 10.19 -2.17
C ALA A 105 -7.73 11.11 -2.39
N SER A 106 -7.94 12.40 -2.26
CA SER A 106 -6.91 13.42 -2.15
C SER A 106 -7.44 14.53 -1.25
N GLY A 107 -6.56 15.13 -0.48
CA GLY A 107 -6.90 16.20 0.46
C GLY A 107 -5.75 17.21 0.53
N THR A 108 -5.92 18.20 1.41
CA THR A 108 -4.90 19.19 1.76
C THR A 108 -4.74 19.16 3.27
N GLY A 109 -3.53 18.92 3.77
CA GLY A 109 -3.24 18.88 5.20
C GLY A 109 -2.40 17.68 5.61
N ASP A 110 -2.17 17.55 6.91
CA ASP A 110 -1.29 16.53 7.50
C ASP A 110 -2.04 15.24 7.86
N THR A 111 -3.33 15.17 7.60
CA THR A 111 -4.18 14.02 7.88
C THR A 111 -4.94 13.60 6.64
N GLU A 112 -4.69 12.39 6.18
CA GLU A 112 -5.34 11.82 5.02
C GLU A 112 -6.51 10.93 5.44
N THR A 113 -7.68 11.15 4.83
CA THR A 113 -8.86 10.31 5.07
C THR A 113 -9.28 9.61 3.80
N GLY A 114 -9.19 8.28 3.81
CA GLY A 114 -9.75 7.43 2.75
C GLY A 114 -11.11 6.90 3.17
N THR A 115 -12.10 6.96 2.29
CA THR A 115 -13.44 6.39 2.52
C THR A 115 -13.77 5.39 1.42
N VAL A 116 -14.27 4.22 1.84
CA VAL A 116 -14.66 3.14 0.92
C VAL A 116 -15.95 2.48 1.42
N THR A 117 -16.77 1.97 0.50
CA THR A 117 -17.95 1.17 0.86
C THR A 117 -17.55 -0.28 0.99
N VAL A 118 -17.45 -0.78 2.22
CA VAL A 118 -17.14 -2.18 2.54
C VAL A 118 -18.36 -3.04 2.22
N VAL A 119 -18.19 -4.10 1.46
CA VAL A 119 -19.27 -5.00 0.99
C VAL A 119 -19.33 -6.27 1.85
N ALA A 120 -18.20 -6.91 2.09
CA ALA A 120 -18.15 -8.15 2.85
C ALA A 120 -17.86 -7.94 4.34
N THR A 121 -18.56 -8.69 5.19
CA THR A 121 -18.27 -8.72 6.63
C THR A 121 -16.87 -9.29 6.88
N GLY A 122 -16.16 -8.72 7.86
CA GLY A 122 -14.82 -9.18 8.21
C GLY A 122 -13.70 -8.55 7.37
N SER A 123 -14.02 -7.70 6.39
CA SER A 123 -13.02 -6.97 5.60
C SER A 123 -12.25 -5.97 6.46
N TRP A 124 -10.95 -5.93 6.28
CA TRP A 124 -10.07 -4.89 6.84
C TRP A 124 -9.81 -3.81 5.81
N LEU A 125 -9.67 -2.58 6.26
CA LEU A 125 -9.21 -1.48 5.41
C LEU A 125 -7.70 -1.43 5.39
N ALA A 126 -7.15 -1.14 4.22
CA ALA A 126 -5.73 -0.84 4.05
C ALA A 126 -5.58 0.40 3.17
N MET A 127 -4.70 1.30 3.55
CA MET A 127 -4.49 2.57 2.87
C MET A 127 -3.00 2.82 2.67
N GLN A 128 -2.64 3.26 1.47
CA GLN A 128 -1.35 3.86 1.18
C GLN A 128 -1.54 5.36 0.99
N THR A 129 -0.77 6.16 1.73
CA THR A 129 -0.77 7.62 1.60
C THR A 129 0.58 8.14 1.18
N ALA A 130 0.59 9.33 0.60
CA ALA A 130 1.77 10.18 0.49
C ALA A 130 1.34 11.65 0.62
N ASN A 131 2.14 12.44 1.31
CA ASN A 131 2.02 13.89 1.37
C ASN A 131 3.41 14.54 1.25
N ASP A 132 3.46 15.84 1.02
CA ASP A 132 4.73 16.54 0.77
C ASP A 132 5.37 17.14 2.05
N SER A 133 4.71 17.08 3.19
CA SER A 133 5.10 17.94 4.31
C SER A 133 5.43 17.24 5.63
N ALA A 134 4.75 16.16 5.99
CA ALA A 134 4.91 15.54 7.30
C ALA A 134 4.79 14.02 7.25
N GLU A 135 5.31 13.33 8.26
CA GLU A 135 5.01 11.92 8.44
C GLU A 135 3.52 11.75 8.81
N PRO A 136 2.74 10.99 8.00
CA PRO A 136 1.34 10.76 8.31
C PRO A 136 1.20 10.02 9.65
N THR A 137 0.23 10.42 10.45
CA THR A 137 -0.04 9.82 11.77
C THR A 137 -1.35 9.06 11.75
N ALA A 138 -1.35 7.87 12.39
CA ALA A 138 -2.54 7.05 12.46
C ALA A 138 -3.67 7.74 13.24
N GLY A 139 -4.84 7.82 12.63
CA GLY A 139 -6.06 8.27 13.30
C GLY A 139 -6.65 7.20 14.22
N ALA A 140 -7.77 7.54 14.88
CA ALA A 140 -8.44 6.62 15.78
C ALA A 140 -8.90 5.35 15.06
N GLY A 141 -8.63 4.18 15.63
CA GLY A 141 -8.95 2.88 15.05
C GLY A 141 -8.04 2.45 13.89
N THR A 142 -6.99 3.21 13.60
CA THR A 142 -6.04 2.94 12.52
C THR A 142 -4.66 2.63 13.11
N VAL A 143 -3.92 1.76 12.47
CA VAL A 143 -2.52 1.45 12.83
C VAL A 143 -1.62 1.70 11.64
N ARG A 144 -0.54 2.43 11.86
CA ARG A 144 0.52 2.63 10.87
C ARG A 144 1.45 1.42 10.83
N ARG A 145 1.55 0.77 9.70
CA ARG A 145 2.38 -0.43 9.50
C ARG A 145 3.73 -0.14 8.87
N GLY A 146 3.86 1.00 8.22
CA GLY A 146 5.13 1.38 7.60
C GLY A 146 5.22 2.87 7.32
N THR A 147 6.46 3.41 7.41
CA THR A 147 6.79 4.80 7.05
C THR A 147 8.09 4.83 6.26
N SER A 148 8.37 5.92 5.55
CA SER A 148 9.72 6.22 5.08
C SER A 148 10.38 7.26 5.98
N SER A 149 11.68 7.17 6.19
CA SER A 149 12.45 8.28 6.72
C SER A 149 12.44 9.43 5.72
N GLY A 150 12.01 10.61 6.14
CA GLY A 150 11.99 11.81 5.29
C GLY A 150 10.61 12.27 4.82
N GLY A 151 9.55 11.88 5.51
CA GLY A 151 8.21 12.47 5.41
C GLY A 151 7.25 11.81 4.41
N GLY A 152 6.01 12.03 4.63
CA GLY A 152 4.92 11.97 3.67
C GLY A 152 4.41 10.62 3.19
N PHE A 153 5.10 9.50 3.45
CA PHE A 153 4.71 8.18 2.95
C PHE A 153 4.34 7.23 4.08
N GLY A 154 3.11 6.76 4.10
CA GLY A 154 2.60 5.87 5.15
C GLY A 154 1.71 4.76 4.63
N PHE A 155 1.83 3.58 5.23
CA PHE A 155 0.90 2.47 5.05
C PHE A 155 0.13 2.25 6.34
N PHE A 156 -1.19 2.19 6.24
CA PHE A 156 -2.12 2.08 7.37
C PHE A 156 -3.10 0.95 7.18
N ASP A 157 -3.62 0.41 8.29
CA ASP A 157 -4.77 -0.48 8.30
C ASP A 157 -5.74 -0.16 9.44
N SER A 158 -6.94 -0.68 9.35
CA SER A 158 -7.99 -0.51 10.37
C SER A 158 -7.77 -1.35 11.63
N ASN A 159 -6.74 -2.19 11.67
CA ASN A 159 -6.43 -3.09 12.80
C ASN A 159 -7.58 -4.00 13.26
N SER A 160 -8.70 -3.94 12.61
CA SER A 160 -9.91 -4.74 12.83
C SER A 160 -10.87 -4.59 11.66
N ALA A 161 -11.89 -5.41 11.61
CA ALA A 161 -12.97 -5.27 10.63
C ALA A 161 -13.94 -4.15 11.07
N PRO A 162 -14.05 -3.03 10.35
CA PRO A 162 -14.91 -1.92 10.74
C PRO A 162 -16.41 -2.17 10.51
N GLY A 163 -16.78 -3.26 9.84
CA GLY A 163 -18.14 -3.54 9.43
C GLY A 163 -18.40 -3.23 7.96
N THR A 164 -19.62 -3.48 7.49
CA THR A 164 -20.07 -3.16 6.12
C THR A 164 -20.59 -1.72 6.00
N GLY A 165 -20.75 -1.24 4.77
CA GLY A 165 -21.19 0.10 4.46
C GLY A 165 -20.04 1.10 4.33
N SER A 166 -20.34 2.38 4.40
CA SER A 166 -19.33 3.44 4.27
C SER A 166 -18.40 3.44 5.48
N GLN A 167 -17.12 3.22 5.26
CA GLN A 167 -16.10 3.15 6.29
C GLN A 167 -14.93 4.06 5.92
N SER A 168 -14.29 4.65 6.93
CA SER A 168 -13.13 5.53 6.74
C SER A 168 -11.92 5.01 7.46
N ILE A 169 -10.76 5.29 6.89
CA ILE A 169 -9.43 5.06 7.45
C ILE A 169 -8.66 6.38 7.42
N VAL A 170 -7.93 6.68 8.48
CA VAL A 170 -7.26 7.96 8.67
C VAL A 170 -5.77 7.72 8.92
N GLY A 171 -4.92 8.39 8.13
CA GLY A 171 -3.47 8.31 8.22
C GLY A 171 -2.77 9.64 8.08
#